data_1e233755af939e58c2de7be1685fd609
#
_entry.id   1e233755af939e58c2de7be1685fd609
#
_cell.length_a   1.000
_cell.length_b   1.000
_cell.length_c   1.000
_cell.angle_alpha   90.00
_cell.angle_beta   90.00
_cell.angle_gamma   90.00
#
_symmetry.space_group_name_H-M   'P 1'
#
loop_
_entity.id
_entity.type
_entity.pdbx_description
1 polymer ?
#
loop_
_entity_poly.entity_id
_entity_poly.type
_entity_poly.pdbx_seq_one_letter_code
_entity_poly.pdbx_strand_id
1 'polypeptide(L)'
;MCTRVFWSDNGVAKVCSRTMDWQVSDDPVLWAVPEGTRRVAGDAAWESRYGVVGLSMWDCGTTDAVNSAGLAAHLLYLGTAGFAAPGSPGAITNLLWAQWVLDHCATVDEAVAALHDLPVVSAPARGQELGCHLALEDASGDSAIVEPIDGKLRVHHAPQYQVVANDPPFDEQLEHLRHYRPFGGDRLLPGGIESTDRFVRAAYFLHYLPKPADLSEAIAGVVSIAGTVSCPPGAPYEDFGVYPTWWTSATDLTNLTFYFWSHSSPSLIWVELSAIDLRPGTPVRSLNPRQPCLVGDVTGRLTPAALPY
;
A
#
# COMPACT_ATOMS: atom_id res chain seq x y z
N MET A 1 11.89 1.95 0.33
CA MET A 1 11.26 2.81 -0.71
C MET A 1 10.09 2.08 -1.33
N CYS A 2 9.21 2.76 -2.06
CA CYS A 2 7.98 2.15 -2.59
C CYS A 2 7.41 3.03 -3.70
N THR A 3 6.52 2.49 -4.51
CA THR A 3 5.71 3.27 -5.44
C THR A 3 4.33 2.64 -5.52
N ARG A 4 3.27 3.44 -5.35
CA ARG A 4 1.89 3.02 -5.55
C ARG A 4 1.35 3.65 -6.84
N VAL A 5 0.61 2.87 -7.61
CA VAL A 5 -0.13 3.29 -8.82
C VAL A 5 -1.58 2.84 -8.68
N PHE A 6 -2.51 3.74 -8.90
CA PHE A 6 -3.95 3.46 -8.90
C PHE A 6 -4.56 3.84 -10.25
N TRP A 7 -5.21 2.90 -10.92
CA TRP A 7 -5.86 3.09 -12.20
C TRP A 7 -7.38 2.99 -12.05
N SER A 8 -7.99 4.13 -11.74
CA SER A 8 -9.42 4.21 -11.43
C SER A 8 -10.31 4.39 -12.66
N ASP A 9 -9.80 5.02 -13.74
CA ASP A 9 -10.59 5.34 -14.94
C ASP A 9 -10.17 4.49 -16.15
N ASN A 10 -10.33 3.17 -16.05
CA ASN A 10 -10.03 2.26 -17.16
C ASN A 10 -11.29 1.64 -17.81
N GLY A 11 -12.46 1.81 -17.19
CA GLY A 11 -13.73 1.32 -17.73
C GLY A 11 -14.06 -0.14 -17.40
N VAL A 12 -13.15 -0.88 -16.73
CA VAL A 12 -13.33 -2.29 -16.40
C VAL A 12 -13.37 -2.50 -14.87
N ALA A 13 -12.32 -2.07 -14.17
CA ALA A 13 -12.21 -2.26 -12.72
C ALA A 13 -11.35 -1.15 -12.09
N LYS A 14 -11.49 -0.94 -10.78
CA LYS A 14 -10.57 -0.10 -10.00
C LYS A 14 -9.41 -0.96 -9.56
N VAL A 15 -8.22 -0.72 -10.11
CA VAL A 15 -7.05 -1.57 -9.86
C VAL A 15 -5.86 -0.74 -9.41
N CYS A 16 -5.14 -1.23 -8.43
CA CYS A 16 -3.90 -0.61 -7.97
C CYS A 16 -2.73 -1.59 -7.96
N SER A 17 -1.52 -1.09 -7.89
CA SER A 17 -0.31 -1.86 -7.63
C SER A 17 0.65 -1.08 -6.76
N ARG A 18 1.49 -1.80 -5.98
CA ARG A 18 2.50 -1.18 -5.12
C ARG A 18 3.76 -2.04 -5.10
N THR A 19 4.94 -1.39 -5.21
CA THR A 19 6.26 -2.02 -5.00
C THR A 19 6.73 -1.81 -3.58
N MET A 20 7.34 -2.82 -2.95
CA MET A 20 8.00 -2.76 -1.65
C MET A 20 9.50 -2.82 -1.84
N ASP A 21 10.15 -1.67 -1.68
CA ASP A 21 11.60 -1.54 -1.85
C ASP A 21 12.24 -1.18 -0.49
N TRP A 22 13.16 -2.02 0.00
CA TRP A 22 13.83 -1.81 1.28
C TRP A 22 15.21 -2.47 1.32
N GLN A 23 16.07 -2.05 2.25
CA GLN A 23 17.43 -2.61 2.38
C GLN A 23 17.43 -4.10 2.70
N VAL A 24 16.50 -4.53 3.54
CA VAL A 24 16.32 -5.94 3.96
C VAL A 24 14.87 -6.36 3.71
N SER A 25 14.64 -7.68 3.62
CA SER A 25 13.28 -8.20 3.51
C SER A 25 12.44 -7.77 4.73
N ASP A 26 11.22 -7.35 4.48
CA ASP A 26 10.22 -7.06 5.49
C ASP A 26 9.51 -8.32 6.03
N ASP A 27 9.91 -9.52 5.57
CA ASP A 27 9.36 -10.82 5.93
C ASP A 27 7.82 -10.85 5.82
N PRO A 28 7.26 -10.56 4.63
CA PRO A 28 5.81 -10.41 4.48
C PRO A 28 5.08 -11.71 4.80
N VAL A 29 3.97 -11.57 5.52
CA VAL A 29 2.99 -12.63 5.72
C VAL A 29 1.65 -12.16 5.15
N LEU A 30 1.02 -13.00 4.35
CA LEU A 30 -0.32 -12.75 3.82
C LEU A 30 -1.36 -13.20 4.86
N TRP A 31 -2.21 -12.26 5.28
CA TRP A 31 -3.22 -12.46 6.31
C TRP A 31 -4.62 -12.33 5.74
N ALA A 32 -5.54 -13.15 6.25
CA ALA A 32 -6.98 -12.95 6.14
C ALA A 32 -7.54 -12.82 7.56
N VAL A 33 -8.00 -11.62 7.88
CA VAL A 33 -8.44 -11.24 9.23
C VAL A 33 -9.94 -10.97 9.19
N PRO A 34 -10.77 -11.71 9.96
CA PRO A 34 -12.21 -11.51 9.99
C PRO A 34 -12.63 -10.19 10.65
N GLU A 35 -13.84 -9.72 10.31
CA GLU A 35 -14.53 -8.67 11.07
C GLU A 35 -14.73 -9.09 12.53
N GLY A 36 -14.90 -8.12 13.45
CA GLY A 36 -14.99 -8.37 14.88
C GLY A 36 -13.66 -8.77 15.54
N THR A 37 -12.55 -8.74 14.81
CA THR A 37 -11.23 -8.99 15.39
C THR A 37 -10.83 -7.85 16.31
N ARG A 38 -10.56 -8.18 17.58
CA ARG A 38 -10.12 -7.21 18.57
C ARG A 38 -8.66 -6.82 18.36
N ARG A 39 -8.39 -5.53 18.39
CA ARG A 39 -7.06 -4.92 18.30
C ARG A 39 -6.72 -4.17 19.58
N VAL A 40 -5.44 -4.10 19.89
CA VAL A 40 -4.91 -3.30 21.01
C VAL A 40 -3.63 -2.62 20.55
N ALA A 41 -3.58 -1.30 20.70
CA ALA A 41 -2.42 -0.47 20.35
C ALA A 41 -2.16 0.52 21.50
N GLY A 42 -1.27 0.15 22.40
CA GLY A 42 -1.05 0.92 23.64
C GLY A 42 -2.32 1.00 24.47
N ASP A 43 -2.82 2.20 24.72
CA ASP A 43 -4.07 2.44 25.47
C ASP A 43 -5.33 2.40 24.58
N ALA A 44 -5.17 2.34 23.25
CA ALA A 44 -6.29 2.24 22.31
C ALA A 44 -6.67 0.76 22.10
N ALA A 45 -7.97 0.50 22.09
CA ALA A 45 -8.51 -0.81 21.72
C ALA A 45 -9.76 -0.63 20.87
N TRP A 46 -9.91 -1.47 19.84
CA TRP A 46 -11.07 -1.46 18.95
C TRP A 46 -11.40 -2.86 18.44
N GLU A 47 -12.53 -2.99 17.79
CA GLU A 47 -12.91 -4.16 17.01
C GLU A 47 -13.05 -3.79 15.54
N SER A 48 -12.53 -4.63 14.64
CA SER A 48 -12.63 -4.39 13.21
C SER A 48 -14.08 -4.46 12.72
N ARG A 49 -14.51 -3.47 11.95
CA ARG A 49 -15.83 -3.45 11.31
C ARG A 49 -15.84 -4.22 10.00
N TYR A 50 -14.68 -4.45 9.42
CA TYR A 50 -14.51 -5.09 8.12
C TYR A 50 -13.48 -6.21 8.21
N GLY A 51 -13.68 -7.26 7.41
CA GLY A 51 -12.62 -8.24 7.18
C GLY A 51 -11.53 -7.66 6.30
N VAL A 52 -10.28 -8.07 6.50
CA VAL A 52 -9.11 -7.52 5.81
C VAL A 52 -8.27 -8.64 5.23
N VAL A 53 -7.80 -8.46 3.99
CA VAL A 53 -6.77 -9.32 3.37
C VAL A 53 -5.59 -8.45 2.95
N GLY A 54 -4.38 -8.86 3.32
CA GLY A 54 -3.17 -8.11 2.97
C GLY A 54 -1.91 -8.60 3.65
N LEU A 55 -0.87 -7.79 3.60
CA LEU A 55 0.48 -8.13 4.02
C LEU A 55 0.87 -7.41 5.31
N SER A 56 1.51 -8.14 6.20
CA SER A 56 2.23 -7.57 7.33
C SER A 56 3.70 -7.34 7.01
N MET A 57 4.31 -6.46 7.79
CA MET A 57 5.75 -6.22 7.83
C MET A 57 6.30 -6.63 9.19
N TRP A 58 7.27 -7.57 9.22
CA TRP A 58 7.99 -8.02 10.42
C TRP A 58 7.09 -8.39 11.61
N ASP A 59 5.88 -8.88 11.36
CA ASP A 59 4.88 -9.17 12.40
C ASP A 59 4.52 -7.97 13.30
N CYS A 60 4.74 -6.74 12.82
CA CYS A 60 4.52 -5.51 13.58
C CYS A 60 3.27 -4.72 13.17
N GLY A 61 2.73 -4.97 11.98
CA GLY A 61 1.57 -4.24 11.47
C GLY A 61 1.31 -4.49 10.00
N THR A 62 0.16 -4.01 9.52
CA THR A 62 -0.26 -4.11 8.13
C THR A 62 0.42 -3.03 7.30
N THR A 63 1.04 -3.43 6.19
CA THR A 63 1.74 -2.51 5.28
C THR A 63 1.01 -2.32 3.95
N ASP A 64 0.20 -3.29 3.54
CA ASP A 64 -0.50 -3.28 2.24
C ASP A 64 -1.70 -4.20 2.31
N ALA A 65 -2.92 -3.68 2.20
CA ALA A 65 -4.11 -4.50 2.35
C ALA A 65 -5.36 -3.85 1.75
N VAL A 66 -6.40 -4.67 1.60
CA VAL A 66 -7.76 -4.27 1.22
C VAL A 66 -8.75 -4.85 2.21
N ASN A 67 -9.80 -4.09 2.53
CA ASN A 67 -10.90 -4.58 3.35
C ASN A 67 -12.10 -5.09 2.52
N SER A 68 -13.03 -5.75 3.19
CA SER A 68 -14.23 -6.33 2.58
C SER A 68 -15.21 -5.31 2.00
N ALA A 69 -15.03 -4.01 2.30
CA ALA A 69 -15.81 -2.91 1.70
C ALA A 69 -15.16 -2.35 0.41
N GLY A 70 -13.91 -2.74 0.08
CA GLY A 70 -13.21 -2.28 -1.12
C GLY A 70 -12.34 -1.04 -0.89
N LEU A 71 -11.98 -0.73 0.35
CA LEU A 71 -10.97 0.26 0.67
C LEU A 71 -9.60 -0.42 0.76
N ALA A 72 -8.59 0.11 0.06
CA ALA A 72 -7.20 -0.31 0.19
C ALA A 72 -6.37 0.75 0.91
N ALA A 73 -5.32 0.29 1.61
CA ALA A 73 -4.40 1.13 2.34
C ALA A 73 -2.97 0.60 2.20
N HIS A 74 -2.03 1.51 1.91
CA HIS A 74 -0.63 1.21 1.67
C HIS A 74 0.26 2.15 2.48
N LEU A 75 1.14 1.59 3.32
CA LEU A 75 2.20 2.36 3.98
C LEU A 75 3.44 2.39 3.09
N LEU A 76 3.89 3.59 2.73
CA LEU A 76 5.12 3.82 1.99
C LEU A 76 6.09 4.63 2.86
N TYR A 77 7.39 4.39 2.71
CA TYR A 77 8.40 5.15 3.42
C TYR A 77 8.38 6.63 3.01
N LEU A 78 8.48 7.52 4.02
CA LEU A 78 8.66 8.96 3.87
C LEU A 78 9.67 9.42 4.93
N GLY A 79 10.90 9.72 4.53
CA GLY A 79 11.99 10.07 5.45
C GLY A 79 11.76 11.39 6.17
N THR A 80 11.00 12.30 5.56
CA THR A 80 10.63 13.60 6.13
C THR A 80 9.40 13.56 7.02
N ALA A 81 8.82 12.36 7.29
CA ALA A 81 7.65 12.22 8.13
C ALA A 81 7.87 12.77 9.55
N GLY A 82 6.99 13.65 9.99
CA GLY A 82 6.98 14.25 11.34
C GLY A 82 5.69 13.89 12.08
N PHE A 83 5.71 12.80 12.85
CA PHE A 83 4.56 12.31 13.60
C PHE A 83 4.20 13.17 14.81
N ALA A 84 3.01 12.94 15.38
CA ALA A 84 2.59 13.57 16.63
C ALA A 84 3.51 13.18 17.81
N ALA A 85 3.51 14.00 18.85
CA ALA A 85 4.35 13.76 20.03
C ALA A 85 3.98 12.43 20.71
N PRO A 86 4.97 11.66 21.21
CA PRO A 86 4.70 10.48 22.03
C PRO A 86 3.78 10.81 23.21
N GLY A 87 2.83 9.91 23.49
CA GLY A 87 1.86 10.11 24.58
C GLY A 87 0.69 11.02 24.24
N SER A 88 0.49 11.40 22.97
CA SER A 88 -0.72 12.10 22.53
C SER A 88 -1.96 11.26 22.85
N PRO A 89 -3.00 11.84 23.49
CA PRO A 89 -4.20 11.11 23.87
C PRO A 89 -4.92 10.50 22.66
N GLY A 90 -5.31 9.22 22.74
CA GLY A 90 -6.01 8.53 21.66
C GLY A 90 -5.14 8.21 20.44
N ALA A 91 -3.82 8.37 20.54
CA ALA A 91 -2.92 8.11 19.45
C ALA A 91 -2.85 6.63 19.08
N ILE A 92 -2.70 6.38 17.78
CA ILE A 92 -2.28 5.08 17.26
C ILE A 92 -0.84 5.16 16.77
N THR A 93 -0.19 3.99 16.64
CA THR A 93 1.17 3.94 16.09
C THR A 93 1.12 3.91 14.56
N ASN A 94 2.17 4.44 13.93
CA ASN A 94 2.36 4.35 12.48
C ASN A 94 2.34 2.90 11.96
N LEU A 95 2.73 1.91 12.77
CA LEU A 95 2.72 0.49 12.41
C LEU A 95 1.31 -0.07 12.26
N LEU A 96 0.34 0.45 13.01
CA LEU A 96 -1.07 0.03 12.96
C LEU A 96 -1.97 1.01 12.19
N TRP A 97 -1.41 2.04 11.60
CA TRP A 97 -2.17 3.11 10.95
C TRP A 97 -3.01 2.61 9.75
N ALA A 98 -2.40 1.87 8.84
CA ALA A 98 -3.15 1.26 7.73
C ALA A 98 -4.23 0.30 8.22
N GLN A 99 -3.91 -0.54 9.22
CA GLN A 99 -4.86 -1.48 9.80
C GLN A 99 -6.03 -0.76 10.46
N TRP A 100 -5.77 0.31 11.22
CA TRP A 100 -6.81 1.08 11.88
C TRP A 100 -7.80 1.67 10.86
N VAL A 101 -7.31 2.23 9.76
CA VAL A 101 -8.17 2.76 8.69
C VAL A 101 -9.02 1.65 8.06
N LEU A 102 -8.41 0.51 7.73
CA LEU A 102 -9.11 -0.62 7.13
C LEU A 102 -10.15 -1.27 8.06
N ASP A 103 -9.90 -1.24 9.37
CA ASP A 103 -10.81 -1.78 10.36
C ASP A 103 -12.05 -0.87 10.59
N HIS A 104 -11.93 0.45 10.32
CA HIS A 104 -12.97 1.43 10.67
C HIS A 104 -13.74 2.00 9.47
N CYS A 105 -13.12 2.07 8.29
CA CYS A 105 -13.63 2.85 7.16
C CYS A 105 -13.94 1.96 5.96
N ALA A 106 -15.02 2.30 5.24
CA ALA A 106 -15.40 1.64 3.99
C ALA A 106 -14.90 2.37 2.75
N THR A 107 -14.69 3.68 2.85
CA THR A 107 -14.35 4.55 1.73
C THR A 107 -13.21 5.50 2.07
N VAL A 108 -12.62 6.11 1.04
CA VAL A 108 -11.60 7.16 1.20
C VAL A 108 -12.18 8.35 1.94
N ASP A 109 -13.41 8.78 1.61
CA ASP A 109 -14.10 9.88 2.30
C ASP A 109 -14.24 9.62 3.81
N GLU A 110 -14.68 8.41 4.20
CA GLU A 110 -14.77 8.02 5.61
C GLU A 110 -13.39 8.05 6.28
N ALA A 111 -12.36 7.54 5.60
CA ALA A 111 -11.00 7.52 6.13
C ALA A 111 -10.45 8.93 6.33
N VAL A 112 -10.63 9.84 5.36
CA VAL A 112 -10.21 11.24 5.45
C VAL A 112 -10.90 11.94 6.62
N ALA A 113 -12.20 11.73 6.79
CA ALA A 113 -12.95 12.30 7.90
C ALA A 113 -12.47 11.75 9.26
N ALA A 114 -12.23 10.45 9.36
CA ALA A 114 -11.77 9.79 10.59
C ALA A 114 -10.33 10.16 10.98
N LEU A 115 -9.48 10.44 9.99
CA LEU A 115 -8.07 10.81 10.21
C LEU A 115 -7.88 12.28 10.62
N HIS A 116 -8.90 13.14 10.47
CA HIS A 116 -8.79 14.59 10.70
C HIS A 116 -8.20 14.93 12.08
N ASP A 117 -8.64 14.23 13.12
CA ASP A 117 -8.23 14.50 14.51
C ASP A 117 -7.46 13.33 15.14
N LEU A 118 -7.07 12.33 14.35
CA LEU A 118 -6.38 11.14 14.84
C LEU A 118 -4.88 11.41 14.99
N PRO A 119 -4.31 11.42 16.20
CA PRO A 119 -2.87 11.51 16.35
C PRO A 119 -2.22 10.18 15.93
N VAL A 120 -1.22 10.26 15.06
CA VAL A 120 -0.37 9.13 14.72
C VAL A 120 1.01 9.39 15.29
N VAL A 121 1.52 8.45 16.10
CA VAL A 121 2.84 8.53 16.73
C VAL A 121 3.79 7.51 16.12
N SER A 122 5.09 7.84 16.10
CA SER A 122 6.11 6.89 15.68
C SER A 122 6.27 5.75 16.69
N ALA A 123 6.41 4.53 16.18
CA ALA A 123 6.84 3.37 16.95
C ALA A 123 7.95 2.64 16.19
N PRO A 124 9.01 2.19 16.86
CA PRO A 124 10.10 1.50 16.20
C PRO A 124 9.67 0.10 15.74
N ALA A 125 10.06 -0.30 14.53
CA ALA A 125 10.03 -1.66 14.06
C ALA A 125 11.45 -2.23 14.02
N ARG A 126 11.69 -3.34 14.69
CA ARG A 126 13.05 -3.94 14.83
C ARG A 126 14.12 -2.93 15.29
N GLY A 127 13.73 -2.00 16.18
CA GLY A 127 14.64 -0.97 16.73
C GLY A 127 14.94 0.19 15.77
N GLN A 128 14.24 0.30 14.64
CA GLN A 128 14.36 1.40 13.70
C GLN A 128 13.10 2.25 13.71
N GLU A 129 13.27 3.56 13.80
CA GLU A 129 12.20 4.51 13.54
C GLU A 129 11.93 4.56 12.04
N LEU A 130 10.69 4.35 11.64
CA LEU A 130 10.27 4.31 10.24
C LEU A 130 9.32 5.47 9.96
N GLY A 131 9.80 6.47 9.22
CA GLY A 131 8.93 7.47 8.62
C GLY A 131 8.05 6.82 7.56
N CYS A 132 6.77 7.15 7.53
CA CYS A 132 5.88 6.69 6.47
C CYS A 132 4.75 7.68 6.20
N HIS A 133 4.16 7.56 5.02
CA HIS A 133 2.88 8.13 4.64
C HIS A 133 1.92 7.03 4.21
N LEU A 134 0.64 7.36 4.20
CA LEU A 134 -0.43 6.43 3.88
C LEU A 134 -1.06 6.82 2.54
N ALA A 135 -1.14 5.86 1.61
CA ALA A 135 -1.94 5.99 0.40
C ALA A 135 -3.22 5.18 0.54
N LEU A 136 -4.33 5.75 0.10
CA LEU A 136 -5.66 5.19 0.17
C LEU A 136 -6.33 5.25 -1.20
N GLU A 137 -7.08 4.22 -1.53
CA GLU A 137 -8.02 4.20 -2.66
C GLU A 137 -9.18 3.27 -2.39
N ASP A 138 -10.30 3.49 -3.07
CA ASP A 138 -11.49 2.66 -2.91
C ASP A 138 -12.17 2.26 -4.23
N ALA A 139 -13.18 1.40 -4.11
CA ALA A 139 -13.94 0.88 -5.24
C ALA A 139 -14.77 1.95 -5.97
N SER A 140 -14.95 3.16 -5.42
CA SER A 140 -15.57 4.28 -6.14
C SER A 140 -14.62 4.91 -7.16
N GLY A 141 -13.32 4.74 -6.96
CA GLY A 141 -12.25 5.36 -7.73
C GLY A 141 -11.64 6.60 -7.07
N ASP A 142 -11.99 6.85 -5.82
CA ASP A 142 -11.44 7.93 -5.02
C ASP A 142 -10.05 7.58 -4.47
N SER A 143 -9.24 8.59 -4.14
CA SER A 143 -7.86 8.42 -3.67
C SER A 143 -7.43 9.52 -2.73
N ALA A 144 -6.67 9.16 -1.70
CA ALA A 144 -6.01 10.13 -0.82
C ALA A 144 -4.58 9.72 -0.50
N ILE A 145 -3.73 10.72 -0.28
CA ILE A 145 -2.39 10.58 0.28
C ILE A 145 -2.36 11.34 1.61
N VAL A 146 -1.94 10.69 2.67
CA VAL A 146 -1.91 11.27 4.02
C VAL A 146 -0.48 11.24 4.54
N GLU A 147 0.06 12.41 4.84
CA GLU A 147 1.44 12.61 5.27
C GLU A 147 1.51 13.22 6.67
N PRO A 148 2.25 12.61 7.60
CA PRO A 148 2.52 13.23 8.91
C PRO A 148 3.61 14.30 8.72
N ILE A 149 3.21 15.56 8.81
CA ILE A 149 4.09 16.72 8.66
C ILE A 149 3.92 17.63 9.89
N ASP A 150 5.03 17.96 10.54
CA ASP A 150 5.04 18.84 11.73
C ASP A 150 4.06 18.40 12.84
N GLY A 151 3.94 17.11 13.07
CA GLY A 151 3.08 16.52 14.11
C GLY A 151 1.60 16.44 13.76
N LYS A 152 1.23 16.74 12.51
CA LYS A 152 -0.16 16.72 12.02
C LYS A 152 -0.26 15.91 10.74
N LEU A 153 -1.44 15.36 10.47
CA LEU A 153 -1.72 14.70 9.20
C LEU A 153 -2.12 15.74 8.14
N ARG A 154 -1.32 15.85 7.08
CA ARG A 154 -1.66 16.59 5.87
C ARG A 154 -2.36 15.63 4.91
N VAL A 155 -3.55 15.99 4.48
CA VAL A 155 -4.36 15.14 3.58
C VAL A 155 -4.41 15.78 2.19
N HIS A 156 -4.01 15.00 1.19
CA HIS A 156 -4.21 15.29 -0.22
C HIS A 156 -5.31 14.36 -0.71
N HIS A 157 -6.50 14.89 -0.98
CA HIS A 157 -7.67 14.10 -1.31
C HIS A 157 -8.24 14.51 -2.67
N ALA A 158 -8.10 13.64 -3.64
CA ALA A 158 -8.73 13.79 -4.96
C ALA A 158 -8.52 12.52 -5.81
N PRO A 159 -9.48 12.12 -6.65
CA PRO A 159 -9.39 10.91 -7.48
C PRO A 159 -8.25 10.93 -8.51
N GLN A 160 -7.69 12.10 -8.85
CA GLN A 160 -6.54 12.23 -9.72
C GLN A 160 -5.19 11.93 -9.04
N TYR A 161 -5.13 11.77 -7.73
CA TYR A 161 -3.90 11.43 -7.01
C TYR A 161 -3.61 9.94 -7.10
N GLN A 162 -3.31 9.49 -8.32
CA GLN A 162 -3.20 8.08 -8.70
C GLN A 162 -1.81 7.48 -8.55
N VAL A 163 -0.80 8.28 -8.29
CA VAL A 163 0.58 7.84 -8.11
C VAL A 163 1.16 8.51 -6.88
N VAL A 164 1.92 7.76 -6.10
CA VAL A 164 2.77 8.28 -5.03
C VAL A 164 4.03 7.41 -4.91
N ALA A 165 5.16 8.04 -4.63
CA ALA A 165 6.42 7.34 -4.34
C ALA A 165 6.84 7.59 -2.88
N ASN A 166 8.10 7.94 -2.63
CA ASN A 166 8.62 8.25 -1.30
C ASN A 166 8.89 9.75 -1.16
N ASP A 167 10.05 10.13 -0.62
CA ASP A 167 10.48 11.53 -0.60
C ASP A 167 10.64 12.13 -2.00
N PRO A 168 10.42 13.44 -2.14
CA PRO A 168 9.96 14.41 -1.14
C PRO A 168 8.45 14.30 -0.86
N PRO A 169 7.88 15.12 0.06
CA PRO A 169 6.44 15.19 0.29
C PRO A 169 5.62 15.36 -1.00
N PHE A 170 4.39 14.93 -0.98
CA PHE A 170 3.56 14.73 -2.18
C PHE A 170 3.37 16.01 -3.02
N ASP A 171 3.23 17.18 -2.39
CA ASP A 171 3.16 18.46 -3.11
C ASP A 171 4.39 18.71 -3.98
N GLU A 172 5.57 18.36 -3.46
CA GLU A 172 6.82 18.53 -4.18
C GLU A 172 6.98 17.48 -5.29
N GLN A 173 6.45 16.25 -5.09
CA GLN A 173 6.38 15.25 -6.17
C GLN A 173 5.51 15.75 -7.33
N LEU A 174 4.37 16.38 -7.05
CA LEU A 174 3.49 16.98 -8.06
C LEU A 174 4.16 18.15 -8.78
N GLU A 175 4.87 19.01 -8.04
CA GLU A 175 5.62 20.12 -8.67
C GLU A 175 6.76 19.61 -9.55
N HIS A 176 7.48 18.57 -9.09
CA HIS A 176 8.53 17.93 -9.88
C HIS A 176 8.00 17.34 -11.19
N LEU A 177 6.82 16.72 -11.17
CA LEU A 177 6.17 16.14 -12.34
C LEU A 177 5.94 17.18 -13.46
N ARG A 178 5.61 18.42 -13.11
CA ARG A 178 5.34 19.51 -14.08
C ARG A 178 6.52 19.85 -14.98
N HIS A 179 7.74 19.42 -14.62
CA HIS A 179 8.92 19.64 -15.48
C HIS A 179 9.03 18.64 -16.63
N TYR A 180 8.20 17.61 -16.66
CA TYR A 180 8.28 16.52 -17.64
C TYR A 180 7.13 16.52 -18.64
N ARG A 181 7.38 15.96 -19.83
CA ARG A 181 6.34 15.66 -20.82
C ARG A 181 5.57 14.42 -20.37
N PRO A 182 4.25 14.38 -20.50
CA PRO A 182 3.32 15.39 -21.06
C PRO A 182 2.74 16.37 -20.03
N PHE A 183 3.32 16.46 -18.83
CA PHE A 183 2.75 17.14 -17.66
C PHE A 183 3.02 18.66 -17.58
N GLY A 184 3.43 19.26 -18.69
CA GLY A 184 3.59 20.72 -18.81
C GLY A 184 5.01 21.19 -19.10
N GLY A 185 6.03 20.38 -18.83
CA GLY A 185 7.43 20.67 -19.07
C GLY A 185 7.99 20.11 -20.38
N ASP A 186 9.29 20.15 -20.52
CA ASP A 186 10.03 19.72 -21.71
C ASP A 186 11.01 18.56 -21.44
N ARG A 187 11.20 18.18 -20.18
CA ARG A 187 12.07 17.05 -19.80
C ARG A 187 11.53 15.73 -20.33
N LEU A 188 12.44 14.85 -20.73
CA LEU A 188 12.11 13.50 -21.16
C LEU A 188 11.93 12.58 -19.94
N LEU A 189 11.29 11.43 -20.16
CA LEU A 189 11.09 10.38 -19.15
C LEU A 189 12.42 10.00 -18.50
N PRO A 190 12.54 10.05 -17.14
CA PRO A 190 13.77 9.73 -16.44
C PRO A 190 13.95 8.21 -16.32
N GLY A 191 15.21 7.77 -16.19
CA GLY A 191 15.58 6.36 -16.06
C GLY A 191 16.17 5.96 -14.70
N GLY A 192 16.32 6.91 -13.77
CA GLY A 192 16.90 6.67 -12.44
C GLY A 192 16.02 5.83 -11.51
N ILE A 193 16.58 5.40 -10.38
CA ILE A 193 15.87 4.61 -9.37
C ILE A 193 15.34 5.46 -8.21
N GLU A 194 15.69 6.75 -8.19
CA GLU A 194 15.27 7.70 -7.17
C GLU A 194 13.75 7.82 -7.12
N SER A 195 13.25 8.22 -5.96
CA SER A 195 11.82 8.34 -5.70
C SER A 195 11.11 9.23 -6.73
N THR A 196 11.68 10.40 -7.01
CA THR A 196 11.13 11.36 -7.98
C THR A 196 11.09 10.80 -9.40
N ASP A 197 12.13 10.05 -9.81
CA ASP A 197 12.19 9.42 -11.12
C ASP A 197 11.16 8.30 -11.26
N ARG A 198 10.98 7.49 -10.21
CA ARG A 198 9.97 6.44 -10.17
C ARG A 198 8.55 7.02 -10.19
N PHE A 199 8.31 8.12 -9.47
CA PHE A 199 7.04 8.85 -9.50
C PHE A 199 6.71 9.31 -10.92
N VAL A 200 7.65 9.98 -11.59
CA VAL A 200 7.47 10.47 -12.98
C VAL A 200 7.22 9.30 -13.94
N ARG A 201 7.99 8.19 -13.84
CA ARG A 201 7.79 7.03 -14.71
C ARG A 201 6.42 6.39 -14.50
N ALA A 202 6.01 6.21 -13.25
CA ALA A 202 4.69 5.64 -12.94
C ALA A 202 3.56 6.52 -13.49
N ALA A 203 3.63 7.84 -13.28
CA ALA A 203 2.65 8.79 -13.81
C ALA A 203 2.64 8.80 -15.35
N TYR A 204 3.82 8.76 -15.97
CA TYR A 204 3.95 8.74 -17.43
C TYR A 204 3.31 7.49 -18.05
N PHE A 205 3.63 6.31 -17.54
CA PHE A 205 3.08 5.08 -18.10
C PHE A 205 1.59 4.94 -17.81
N LEU A 206 1.12 5.40 -16.64
CA LEU A 206 -0.32 5.43 -16.33
C LEU A 206 -1.07 6.35 -17.29
N HIS A 207 -0.51 7.53 -17.62
CA HIS A 207 -1.11 8.47 -18.55
C HIS A 207 -1.30 7.88 -19.96
N TYR A 208 -0.36 7.05 -20.43
CA TYR A 208 -0.40 6.45 -21.76
C TYR A 208 -0.96 5.03 -21.80
N LEU A 209 -1.36 4.48 -20.64
CA LEU A 209 -1.87 3.11 -20.58
C LEU A 209 -3.18 3.01 -21.39
N PRO A 210 -3.25 2.12 -22.38
CA PRO A 210 -4.47 1.96 -23.17
C PRO A 210 -5.59 1.38 -22.33
N LYS A 211 -6.85 1.75 -22.64
CA LYS A 211 -8.02 1.15 -21.98
C LYS A 211 -7.99 -0.37 -22.16
N PRO A 212 -8.15 -1.16 -21.10
CA PRO A 212 -8.09 -2.61 -21.15
C PRO A 212 -9.40 -3.17 -21.74
N ALA A 213 -9.32 -4.32 -22.40
CA ALA A 213 -10.49 -5.02 -22.89
C ALA A 213 -11.20 -5.82 -21.78
N ASP A 214 -10.45 -6.26 -20.77
CA ASP A 214 -10.95 -7.07 -19.66
C ASP A 214 -10.13 -6.86 -18.37
N LEU A 215 -10.51 -7.56 -17.31
CA LEU A 215 -9.83 -7.49 -16.01
C LEU A 215 -8.37 -7.96 -16.08
N SER A 216 -8.08 -9.02 -16.85
CA SER A 216 -6.70 -9.52 -16.99
C SER A 216 -5.79 -8.46 -17.57
N GLU A 217 -6.24 -7.74 -18.60
CA GLU A 217 -5.50 -6.62 -19.17
C GLU A 217 -5.37 -5.44 -18.20
N ALA A 218 -6.41 -5.16 -17.39
CA ALA A 218 -6.34 -4.11 -16.38
C ALA A 218 -5.27 -4.42 -15.31
N ILE A 219 -5.23 -5.64 -14.78
CA ILE A 219 -4.21 -6.09 -13.83
C ILE A 219 -2.83 -6.11 -14.49
N ALA A 220 -2.70 -6.66 -15.69
CA ALA A 220 -1.43 -6.68 -16.43
C ALA A 220 -0.88 -5.27 -16.66
N GLY A 221 -1.76 -4.28 -16.89
CA GLY A 221 -1.40 -2.88 -17.06
C GLY A 221 -0.71 -2.30 -15.82
N VAL A 222 -1.33 -2.38 -14.64
CA VAL A 222 -0.74 -1.86 -13.40
C VAL A 222 0.49 -2.65 -12.96
N VAL A 223 0.52 -3.97 -13.19
CA VAL A 223 1.68 -4.83 -12.97
C VAL A 223 2.86 -4.44 -13.87
N SER A 224 2.60 -4.13 -15.14
CA SER A 224 3.62 -3.63 -16.07
C SER A 224 4.22 -2.31 -15.60
N ILE A 225 3.39 -1.36 -15.12
CA ILE A 225 3.89 -0.10 -14.57
C ILE A 225 4.74 -0.37 -13.33
N ALA A 226 4.29 -1.22 -12.40
CA ALA A 226 5.07 -1.61 -11.23
C ALA A 226 6.45 -2.18 -11.62
N GLY A 227 6.52 -2.96 -12.70
CA GLY A 227 7.77 -3.47 -13.26
C GLY A 227 8.74 -2.37 -13.70
N THR A 228 8.25 -1.22 -14.19
CA THR A 228 9.10 -0.10 -14.61
C THR A 228 9.71 0.69 -13.45
N VAL A 229 9.13 0.59 -12.26
CA VAL A 229 9.58 1.28 -11.04
C VAL A 229 10.19 0.33 -10.01
N SER A 230 10.22 -0.96 -10.30
CA SER A 230 10.91 -1.96 -9.48
C SER A 230 12.43 -1.79 -9.57
N CYS A 231 13.09 -1.92 -8.42
CA CYS A 231 14.54 -1.80 -8.29
C CYS A 231 15.16 -3.21 -8.21
N PRO A 232 15.95 -3.64 -9.21
CA PRO A 232 16.68 -4.91 -9.16
C PRO A 232 17.68 -4.96 -8.00
N PRO A 233 18.01 -6.14 -7.46
CA PRO A 233 19.05 -6.29 -6.45
C PRO A 233 20.40 -5.77 -6.95
N GLY A 234 21.12 -5.06 -6.07
CA GLY A 234 22.50 -4.61 -6.33
C GLY A 234 22.63 -3.19 -6.89
N ALA A 235 21.55 -2.55 -7.34
CA ALA A 235 21.62 -1.16 -7.77
C ALA A 235 21.78 -0.23 -6.54
N PRO A 236 22.84 0.60 -6.46
CA PRO A 236 23.02 1.52 -5.36
C PRO A 236 22.03 2.69 -5.47
N TYR A 237 21.46 3.08 -4.35
CA TYR A 237 20.63 4.26 -4.20
C TYR A 237 21.46 5.37 -3.57
N GLU A 238 22.15 6.14 -4.39
CA GLU A 238 23.15 7.13 -3.94
C GLU A 238 24.08 6.57 -2.83
N ASP A 239 24.27 7.33 -1.73
CA ASP A 239 25.06 6.92 -0.57
C ASP A 239 24.24 6.12 0.48
N PHE A 240 22.95 5.86 0.20
CA PHE A 240 22.03 5.21 1.17
C PHE A 240 22.08 3.68 1.12
N GLY A 241 22.77 3.08 0.17
CA GLY A 241 22.89 1.63 0.02
C GLY A 241 21.98 1.05 -1.07
N VAL A 242 21.65 -0.22 -0.96
CA VAL A 242 20.87 -0.96 -1.96
C VAL A 242 19.46 -1.20 -1.44
N TYR A 243 18.45 -0.83 -2.23
CA TYR A 243 17.02 -0.96 -1.89
C TYR A 243 16.27 -1.74 -2.96
N PRO A 244 16.44 -3.06 -3.03
CA PRO A 244 15.73 -3.86 -4.03
C PRO A 244 14.23 -3.90 -3.74
N THR A 245 13.44 -4.08 -4.79
CA THR A 245 12.04 -4.46 -4.65
C THR A 245 11.96 -5.90 -4.16
N TRP A 246 11.45 -6.13 -2.95
CA TRP A 246 11.30 -7.46 -2.38
C TRP A 246 10.06 -8.17 -2.87
N TRP A 247 9.00 -7.39 -3.07
CA TRP A 247 7.73 -7.89 -3.58
C TRP A 247 6.91 -6.74 -4.19
N THR A 248 5.90 -7.14 -4.93
CA THR A 248 4.90 -6.23 -5.47
C THR A 248 3.52 -6.82 -5.20
N SER A 249 2.57 -5.97 -4.84
CA SER A 249 1.16 -6.28 -4.76
C SER A 249 0.38 -5.63 -5.91
N ALA A 250 -0.78 -6.18 -6.20
CA ALA A 250 -1.82 -5.49 -6.93
C ALA A 250 -3.18 -5.83 -6.31
N THR A 251 -4.15 -4.95 -6.45
CA THR A 251 -5.49 -5.17 -5.91
C THR A 251 -6.54 -4.78 -6.93
N ASP A 252 -7.48 -5.66 -7.16
CA ASP A 252 -8.75 -5.35 -7.81
C ASP A 252 -9.77 -4.99 -6.73
N LEU A 253 -10.05 -3.70 -6.60
CA LEU A 253 -11.01 -3.18 -5.60
C LEU A 253 -12.46 -3.42 -6.00
N THR A 254 -12.72 -3.65 -7.28
CA THR A 254 -14.06 -3.91 -7.80
C THR A 254 -14.53 -5.33 -7.48
N ASN A 255 -13.63 -6.32 -7.68
CA ASN A 255 -13.94 -7.74 -7.45
C ASN A 255 -13.29 -8.30 -6.18
N LEU A 256 -12.59 -7.46 -5.40
CA LEU A 256 -11.97 -7.82 -4.13
C LEU A 256 -10.97 -8.97 -4.26
N THR A 257 -9.97 -8.79 -5.13
CA THR A 257 -8.89 -9.77 -5.31
C THR A 257 -7.55 -9.13 -5.01
N PHE A 258 -6.79 -9.73 -4.11
CA PHE A 258 -5.46 -9.28 -3.70
C PHE A 258 -4.39 -10.16 -4.35
N TYR A 259 -3.52 -9.56 -5.17
CA TYR A 259 -2.44 -10.20 -5.90
C TYR A 259 -1.09 -9.91 -5.24
N PHE A 260 -0.18 -10.85 -5.36
CA PHE A 260 1.17 -10.72 -4.82
C PHE A 260 2.18 -11.47 -5.71
N TRP A 261 3.37 -10.92 -5.88
CA TRP A 261 4.53 -11.66 -6.35
C TRP A 261 5.81 -11.21 -5.66
N SER A 262 6.64 -12.19 -5.34
CA SER A 262 7.94 -11.95 -4.72
C SER A 262 9.01 -11.76 -5.79
N HIS A 263 10.00 -10.91 -5.51
CA HIS A 263 11.16 -10.75 -6.38
C HIS A 263 11.97 -12.06 -6.55
N SER A 264 11.94 -12.93 -5.55
CA SER A 264 12.60 -14.25 -5.60
C SER A 264 11.77 -15.34 -6.30
N SER A 265 10.51 -15.06 -6.65
CA SER A 265 9.62 -15.98 -7.37
C SER A 265 8.80 -15.20 -8.39
N PRO A 266 8.98 -15.43 -9.70
CA PRO A 266 8.26 -14.67 -10.73
C PRO A 266 6.78 -15.08 -10.84
N SER A 267 6.31 -16.01 -10.00
CA SER A 267 4.93 -16.49 -10.04
C SER A 267 3.99 -15.50 -9.36
N LEU A 268 2.96 -15.10 -10.09
CA LEU A 268 1.84 -14.34 -9.53
C LEU A 268 0.93 -15.28 -8.74
N ILE A 269 0.61 -14.90 -7.52
CA ILE A 269 -0.42 -15.54 -6.68
C ILE A 269 -1.51 -14.54 -6.37
N TRP A 270 -2.72 -15.02 -6.05
CA TRP A 270 -3.79 -14.15 -5.58
C TRP A 270 -4.70 -14.83 -4.57
N VAL A 271 -5.43 -14.00 -3.85
CA VAL A 271 -6.48 -14.38 -2.90
C VAL A 271 -7.75 -13.62 -3.25
N GLU A 272 -8.87 -14.34 -3.36
CA GLU A 272 -10.20 -13.79 -3.60
C GLU A 272 -10.92 -13.63 -2.24
N LEU A 273 -11.19 -12.39 -1.83
CA LEU A 273 -11.83 -12.10 -0.54
C LEU A 273 -13.21 -12.72 -0.46
N SER A 274 -13.96 -12.75 -1.56
CA SER A 274 -15.30 -13.34 -1.63
C SER A 274 -15.32 -14.85 -1.37
N ALA A 275 -14.19 -15.54 -1.55
CA ALA A 275 -14.04 -16.97 -1.30
C ALA A 275 -13.52 -17.30 0.12
N ILE A 276 -13.29 -16.27 0.96
CA ILE A 276 -12.87 -16.42 2.36
C ILE A 276 -14.05 -16.09 3.27
N ASP A 277 -14.27 -16.92 4.28
CA ASP A 277 -15.19 -16.57 5.37
C ASP A 277 -14.53 -15.56 6.30
N LEU A 278 -14.90 -14.29 6.16
CA LEU A 278 -14.43 -13.17 6.98
C LEU A 278 -15.46 -12.71 8.01
N ARG A 279 -16.50 -13.50 8.30
CA ARG A 279 -17.52 -13.17 9.30
C ARG A 279 -16.95 -13.20 10.72
N PRO A 280 -17.57 -12.49 11.67
CA PRO A 280 -17.15 -12.50 13.07
C PRO A 280 -17.09 -13.92 13.65
N GLY A 281 -16.03 -14.20 14.41
CA GLY A 281 -15.83 -15.49 15.06
C GLY A 281 -15.17 -16.58 14.20
N THR A 282 -14.91 -16.30 12.92
CA THR A 282 -14.06 -17.18 12.11
C THR A 282 -12.58 -17.01 12.48
N PRO A 283 -11.75 -18.04 12.32
CA PRO A 283 -10.33 -17.92 12.69
C PRO A 283 -9.59 -17.00 11.71
N VAL A 284 -8.67 -16.19 12.25
CA VAL A 284 -7.64 -15.53 11.46
C VAL A 284 -6.83 -16.59 10.73
N ARG A 285 -6.45 -16.30 9.48
CA ARG A 285 -5.66 -17.21 8.64
C ARG A 285 -4.46 -16.50 8.06
N SER A 286 -3.41 -17.26 7.77
CA SER A 286 -2.21 -16.73 7.12
C SER A 286 -1.61 -17.69 6.12
N LEU A 287 -0.75 -17.13 5.28
CA LEU A 287 0.09 -17.85 4.33
C LEU A 287 1.43 -17.11 4.25
N ASN A 288 2.55 -17.85 4.29
CA ASN A 288 3.82 -17.27 3.86
C ASN A 288 3.82 -17.20 2.31
N PRO A 289 3.72 -16.01 1.71
CA PRO A 289 3.56 -15.87 0.27
C PRO A 289 4.85 -16.16 -0.52
N ARG A 290 5.99 -16.33 0.18
CA ARG A 290 7.28 -16.66 -0.42
C ARG A 290 7.58 -18.16 -0.43
N GLN A 291 6.61 -19.02 -0.08
CA GLN A 291 6.80 -20.46 -0.19
C GLN A 291 7.07 -20.87 -1.64
N PRO A 292 7.99 -21.80 -1.86
CA PRO A 292 8.23 -22.33 -3.20
C PRO A 292 6.97 -22.94 -3.84
N CYS A 293 6.86 -22.83 -5.15
CA CYS A 293 5.80 -23.46 -5.95
C CYS A 293 4.37 -22.89 -5.74
N LEU A 294 4.22 -21.74 -5.08
CA LEU A 294 2.93 -21.03 -5.09
C LEU A 294 2.72 -20.38 -6.47
N VAL A 295 1.56 -20.59 -7.06
CA VAL A 295 1.16 -19.99 -8.34
C VAL A 295 -0.36 -19.96 -8.45
N GLY A 296 -0.90 -18.88 -9.01
CA GLY A 296 -2.34 -18.76 -9.24
C GLY A 296 -3.13 -18.49 -7.96
N ASP A 297 -4.36 -18.98 -7.91
CA ASP A 297 -5.23 -18.86 -6.75
C ASP A 297 -4.70 -19.66 -5.55
N VAL A 298 -4.39 -18.95 -4.46
CA VAL A 298 -3.94 -19.52 -3.20
C VAL A 298 -4.95 -19.35 -2.06
N THR A 299 -6.18 -18.92 -2.35
CA THR A 299 -7.22 -18.66 -1.35
C THR A 299 -7.42 -19.86 -0.42
N GLY A 300 -7.50 -21.06 -0.97
CA GLY A 300 -7.63 -22.31 -0.22
C GLY A 300 -6.37 -22.76 0.53
N ARG A 301 -5.24 -22.05 0.40
CA ARG A 301 -3.97 -22.39 1.06
C ARG A 301 -3.75 -21.64 2.39
N LEU A 302 -4.60 -20.65 2.69
CA LEU A 302 -4.57 -19.93 3.96
C LEU A 302 -4.95 -20.87 5.12
N THR A 303 -4.13 -20.92 6.17
CA THR A 303 -4.32 -21.78 7.34
C THR A 303 -4.55 -20.95 8.61
N PRO A 304 -5.30 -21.47 9.60
CA PRO A 304 -5.51 -20.78 10.86
C PRO A 304 -4.17 -20.42 11.53
N ALA A 305 -4.09 -19.18 12.04
CA ALA A 305 -2.91 -18.64 12.68
C ALA A 305 -3.29 -17.61 13.75
N ALA A 306 -2.39 -17.36 14.68
CA ALA A 306 -2.52 -16.26 15.65
C ALA A 306 -1.95 -14.98 15.02
N LEU A 307 -2.69 -13.89 15.10
CA LEU A 307 -2.22 -12.59 14.65
C LEU A 307 -1.23 -12.02 15.65
N PRO A 308 -0.04 -11.53 15.23
CA PRO A 308 1.01 -11.09 16.15
C PRO A 308 0.83 -9.64 16.66
N TYR A 309 -0.11 -8.84 16.09
CA TYR A 309 -0.32 -7.42 16.39
C TYR A 309 -1.80 -7.03 16.48
#